data_6b15fe2b44e7d8667b9d8fd398d79063
#
_entry.id   6b15fe2b44e7d8667b9d8fd398d79063
#
_cell.length_a   1.000
_cell.length_b   1.000
_cell.length_c   1.000
_cell.angle_alpha   90.00
_cell.angle_beta   90.00
_cell.angle_gamma   90.00
#
_symmetry.space_group_name_H-M   'P 1'
#
loop_
_entity.id
_entity.type
_entity.pdbx_description
1 polymer ?
#
loop_
_entity_poly.entity_id
_entity_poly.type
_entity_poly.pdbx_seq_one_letter_code
_entity_poly.pdbx_strand_id
1 'polypeptide(L)'
;MLSAAAKAAHAAPPHAGMDEVLKDRIAGSLWGLFIADALASPTHWFYGGDSQVKRAYAGGIRGYVKPNETCEGSIMNKSNTGGAGRGSNQGDIIGTVINHGKKKYWGPGKSIHYHCTLDAGENTLEAQLVRVLIRGMAKNGGVFDADQFREDYMKFMQTPGSHNDCYASTCHRMFFENLVSHGKPPDRCPSNDQHNVDAIDGLVLPTAVALATVTEPMAEAEAAVARCVGVTRRSPALEAYSAVWAGLLRSIVAGEPLKKATFDACSRHPALATSAREISIGTFDAVVS
;
A
#
# COMPACT_ATOMS: atom_id res chain seq x y z
N MET A 1 44.03 -16.09 -23.11
CA MET A 1 42.75 -15.35 -23.09
C MET A 1 42.32 -15.24 -21.64
N LEU A 2 42.62 -14.11 -21.02
CA LEU A 2 42.35 -13.86 -19.60
C LEU A 2 40.97 -13.19 -19.49
N SER A 3 40.03 -13.91 -18.84
CA SER A 3 38.71 -13.38 -18.45
C SER A 3 38.94 -12.35 -17.35
N ALA A 4 38.63 -11.08 -17.63
CA ALA A 4 38.57 -10.03 -16.63
C ALA A 4 37.25 -10.17 -15.84
N ALA A 5 37.32 -10.83 -14.71
CA ALA A 5 36.27 -10.73 -13.69
C ALA A 5 36.32 -9.29 -13.14
N ALA A 6 35.38 -8.47 -13.55
CA ALA A 6 35.18 -7.14 -12.96
C ALA A 6 34.82 -7.35 -11.48
N LYS A 7 35.73 -6.97 -10.57
CA LYS A 7 35.42 -6.76 -9.16
C LYS A 7 34.33 -5.70 -9.07
N ALA A 8 33.09 -6.10 -8.80
CA ALA A 8 32.09 -5.17 -8.32
C ALA A 8 32.64 -4.53 -7.04
N ALA A 9 33.00 -3.27 -7.11
CA ALA A 9 33.32 -2.50 -5.93
C ALA A 9 32.07 -2.54 -5.04
N HIS A 10 32.21 -3.11 -3.84
CA HIS A 10 31.19 -3.02 -2.81
C HIS A 10 31.05 -1.53 -2.48
N ALA A 11 30.09 -0.86 -3.10
CA ALA A 11 29.65 0.44 -2.64
C ALA A 11 29.19 0.27 -1.19
N ALA A 12 29.58 1.19 -0.32
CA ALA A 12 29.09 1.19 1.06
C ALA A 12 27.55 1.15 1.01
N PRO A 13 26.87 0.42 1.94
CA PRO A 13 25.43 0.38 1.95
C PRO A 13 24.89 1.82 2.02
N PRO A 14 23.78 2.13 1.32
CA PRO A 14 23.25 3.49 1.15
C PRO A 14 22.94 4.22 2.46
N HIS A 15 22.96 3.51 3.58
CA HIS A 15 22.70 4.03 4.93
C HIS A 15 23.93 4.12 5.83
N ALA A 16 25.14 3.88 5.29
CA ALA A 16 26.39 4.06 6.03
C ALA A 16 26.61 5.55 6.34
N GLY A 17 26.57 5.91 7.62
CA GLY A 17 26.72 7.30 8.07
C GLY A 17 25.41 8.08 8.27
N MET A 18 24.24 7.43 8.14
CA MET A 18 22.97 8.06 8.46
C MET A 18 22.89 8.40 9.96
N ASP A 19 22.43 9.61 10.28
CA ASP A 19 22.19 10.09 11.64
C ASP A 19 21.20 9.18 12.39
N GLU A 20 21.48 8.89 13.65
CA GLU A 20 20.63 8.03 14.50
C GLU A 20 19.22 8.59 14.68
N VAL A 21 19.06 9.91 14.73
CA VAL A 21 17.74 10.56 14.81
C VAL A 21 16.93 10.29 13.54
N LEU A 22 17.56 10.33 12.37
CA LEU A 22 16.91 10.03 11.11
C LEU A 22 16.50 8.55 11.03
N LYS A 23 17.37 7.64 11.48
CA LYS A 23 17.06 6.20 11.55
C LYS A 23 15.86 5.93 12.46
N ASP A 24 15.81 6.55 13.64
CA ASP A 24 14.71 6.41 14.59
C ASP A 24 13.39 6.91 13.98
N ARG A 25 13.40 8.06 13.30
CA ARG A 25 12.22 8.61 12.62
C ARG A 25 11.74 7.72 11.46
N ILE A 26 12.64 7.14 10.68
CA ILE A 26 12.30 6.17 9.64
C ILE A 26 11.67 4.92 10.25
N ALA A 27 12.28 4.38 11.30
CA ALA A 27 11.75 3.23 12.01
C ALA A 27 10.35 3.53 12.60
N GLY A 28 10.20 4.70 13.25
CA GLY A 28 8.91 5.17 13.76
C GLY A 28 7.85 5.32 12.67
N SER A 29 8.22 5.81 11.48
CA SER A 29 7.31 5.93 10.34
C SER A 29 6.84 4.56 9.82
N LEU A 30 7.74 3.58 9.74
CA LEU A 30 7.39 2.20 9.34
C LEU A 30 6.52 1.53 10.41
N TRP A 31 6.85 1.66 11.69
CA TRP A 31 5.99 1.16 12.76
C TRP A 31 4.62 1.82 12.75
N GLY A 32 4.57 3.15 12.53
CA GLY A 32 3.33 3.91 12.41
C GLY A 32 2.43 3.37 11.29
N LEU A 33 2.98 3.00 10.14
CA LEU A 33 2.24 2.39 9.05
C LEU A 33 1.55 1.08 9.49
N PHE A 34 2.31 0.14 10.09
CA PHE A 34 1.77 -1.15 10.52
C PHE A 34 0.75 -1.01 11.65
N ILE A 35 1.01 -0.10 12.59
CA ILE A 35 0.10 0.19 13.71
C ILE A 35 -1.20 0.77 13.19
N ALA A 36 -1.13 1.78 12.30
CA ALA A 36 -2.30 2.46 11.75
C ALA A 36 -3.15 1.53 10.88
N ASP A 37 -2.52 0.70 10.05
CA ASP A 37 -3.21 -0.30 9.24
C ASP A 37 -4.00 -1.28 10.13
N ALA A 38 -3.37 -1.84 11.16
CA ALA A 38 -4.02 -2.77 12.08
C ALA A 38 -5.13 -2.12 12.92
N LEU A 39 -4.99 -0.83 13.28
CA LEU A 39 -6.03 -0.07 13.99
C LEU A 39 -7.20 0.29 13.07
N ALA A 40 -6.96 0.58 11.79
CA ALA A 40 -7.96 1.03 10.85
C ALA A 40 -8.73 -0.12 10.19
N SER A 41 -8.13 -1.31 10.08
CA SER A 41 -8.73 -2.45 9.39
C SER A 41 -10.16 -2.80 9.85
N PRO A 42 -10.54 -2.69 11.15
CA PRO A 42 -11.90 -2.98 11.60
C PRO A 42 -12.97 -1.99 11.10
N THR A 43 -12.55 -0.82 10.62
CA THR A 43 -13.47 0.24 10.15
C THR A 43 -13.34 0.53 8.66
N HIS A 44 -12.66 -0.35 7.94
CA HIS A 44 -12.47 -0.20 6.50
C HIS A 44 -13.82 -0.05 5.78
N TRP A 45 -13.96 1.06 5.06
CA TRP A 45 -15.16 1.46 4.32
C TRP A 45 -16.42 1.65 5.18
N PHE A 46 -16.26 2.13 6.40
CA PHE A 46 -17.39 2.58 7.24
C PHE A 46 -17.81 4.00 6.81
N TYR A 47 -18.63 4.11 5.78
CA TYR A 47 -19.07 5.40 5.24
C TYR A 47 -20.02 6.18 6.17
N GLY A 48 -20.57 5.54 7.19
CA GLY A 48 -21.38 6.17 8.24
C GLY A 48 -20.57 6.87 9.33
N GLY A 49 -19.23 6.93 9.18
CA GLY A 49 -18.34 7.64 10.09
C GLY A 49 -18.41 7.16 11.53
N ASP A 50 -18.18 8.09 12.47
CA ASP A 50 -18.13 7.82 13.91
C ASP A 50 -19.38 7.10 14.44
N SER A 51 -20.58 7.44 13.97
CA SER A 51 -21.82 6.79 14.39
C SER A 51 -21.87 5.31 14.00
N GLN A 52 -21.38 4.95 12.84
CA GLN A 52 -21.27 3.56 12.40
C GLN A 52 -20.22 2.80 13.23
N VAL A 53 -19.08 3.42 13.51
CA VAL A 53 -18.05 2.83 14.37
C VAL A 53 -18.58 2.54 15.75
N LYS A 54 -19.27 3.51 16.38
CA LYS A 54 -19.85 3.35 17.72
C LYS A 54 -20.96 2.29 17.80
N ARG A 55 -21.71 2.09 16.71
CA ARG A 55 -22.71 1.00 16.64
C ARG A 55 -22.04 -0.36 16.47
N ALA A 56 -21.02 -0.44 15.63
CA ALA A 56 -20.34 -1.69 15.33
C ALA A 56 -19.42 -2.16 16.47
N TYR A 57 -18.79 -1.22 17.16
CA TYR A 57 -17.85 -1.47 18.26
C TYR A 57 -18.27 -0.63 19.47
N ALA A 58 -18.91 -1.24 20.44
CA ALA A 58 -19.57 -0.61 21.60
C ALA A 58 -18.78 0.56 22.21
N GLY A 59 -19.16 1.80 21.86
CA GLY A 59 -18.52 3.02 22.32
C GLY A 59 -17.30 3.47 21.53
N GLY A 60 -16.95 2.80 20.41
CA GLY A 60 -15.83 3.12 19.54
C GLY A 60 -14.60 2.25 19.76
N ILE A 61 -13.59 2.44 18.91
CA ILE A 61 -12.33 1.68 18.95
C ILE A 61 -11.30 2.47 19.76
N ARG A 62 -10.70 1.84 20.76
CA ARG A 62 -9.65 2.44 21.62
C ARG A 62 -8.36 1.60 21.65
N GLY A 63 -8.26 0.62 20.78
CA GLY A 63 -7.12 -0.29 20.68
C GLY A 63 -7.34 -1.29 19.57
N TYR A 64 -6.51 -2.29 19.47
CA TYR A 64 -6.69 -3.34 18.48
C TYR A 64 -7.94 -4.15 18.78
N VAL A 65 -8.83 -4.26 17.81
CA VAL A 65 -10.04 -5.10 17.88
C VAL A 65 -10.11 -5.97 16.63
N LYS A 66 -10.73 -7.12 16.78
CA LYS A 66 -11.00 -8.00 15.63
C LYS A 66 -12.09 -7.36 14.76
N PRO A 67 -11.90 -7.33 13.42
CA PRO A 67 -12.97 -6.92 12.51
C PRO A 67 -14.21 -7.82 12.70
N ASN A 68 -15.41 -7.21 12.68
CA ASN A 68 -16.65 -7.95 12.73
C ASN A 68 -16.80 -8.87 11.51
N GLU A 69 -17.64 -9.91 11.61
CA GLU A 69 -17.94 -10.78 10.45
C GLU A 69 -18.68 -10.04 9.35
N THR A 70 -19.50 -9.06 9.72
CA THR A 70 -20.32 -8.27 8.79
C THR A 70 -20.05 -6.78 8.94
N CYS A 71 -20.27 -6.04 7.86
CA CYS A 71 -20.16 -4.59 7.80
C CYS A 71 -21.38 -4.02 7.08
N GLU A 72 -22.12 -3.14 7.75
CA GLU A 72 -23.22 -2.39 7.14
C GLU A 72 -22.70 -1.61 5.92
N GLY A 73 -23.35 -1.79 4.77
CA GLY A 73 -22.98 -1.13 3.52
C GLY A 73 -21.84 -1.80 2.73
N SER A 74 -21.34 -2.96 3.19
CA SER A 74 -20.34 -3.72 2.44
C SER A 74 -20.83 -4.07 1.04
N ILE A 75 -19.96 -3.82 0.05
CA ILE A 75 -20.18 -4.18 -1.34
C ILE A 75 -19.23 -5.29 -1.81
N MET A 76 -18.58 -5.99 -0.90
CA MET A 76 -17.63 -7.06 -1.22
C MET A 76 -18.26 -8.14 -2.09
N ASN A 77 -19.53 -8.46 -1.83
CA ASN A 77 -20.34 -9.40 -2.62
C ASN A 77 -20.65 -8.93 -4.07
N LYS A 78 -20.42 -7.65 -4.38
CA LYS A 78 -20.53 -7.07 -5.72
C LYS A 78 -19.20 -7.02 -6.47
N SER A 79 -18.11 -7.36 -5.80
CA SER A 79 -16.78 -7.38 -6.39
C SER A 79 -16.56 -8.67 -7.18
N ASN A 80 -15.88 -8.55 -8.31
CA ASN A 80 -15.58 -9.70 -9.17
C ASN A 80 -14.39 -10.50 -8.62
N THR A 81 -14.58 -11.80 -8.41
CA THR A 81 -13.49 -12.71 -7.98
C THR A 81 -12.55 -13.11 -9.11
N GLY A 82 -12.93 -12.85 -10.37
CA GLY A 82 -12.17 -13.17 -11.57
C GLY A 82 -11.27 -12.05 -12.08
N GLY A 83 -11.13 -10.94 -11.34
CA GLY A 83 -10.20 -9.88 -11.73
C GLY A 83 -10.85 -8.54 -12.10
N ALA A 84 -12.00 -8.51 -12.76
CA ALA A 84 -12.69 -7.25 -13.08
C ALA A 84 -13.14 -6.51 -11.80
N GLY A 85 -13.27 -5.19 -11.83
CA GLY A 85 -13.58 -4.37 -10.67
C GLY A 85 -14.90 -4.73 -10.01
N ARG A 86 -15.99 -4.65 -10.78
CA ARG A 86 -17.36 -4.98 -10.34
C ARG A 86 -18.02 -5.92 -11.32
N GLY A 87 -19.05 -6.63 -10.89
CA GLY A 87 -19.86 -7.49 -11.74
C GLY A 87 -20.13 -8.86 -11.15
N SER A 88 -20.62 -9.78 -11.97
CA SER A 88 -20.85 -11.17 -11.57
C SER A 88 -19.53 -11.83 -11.19
N ASN A 89 -19.56 -12.67 -10.14
CA ASN A 89 -18.42 -13.48 -9.73
C ASN A 89 -18.08 -14.53 -10.80
N GLN A 90 -17.29 -14.13 -11.76
CA GLN A 90 -16.82 -15.01 -12.81
C GLN A 90 -15.32 -15.22 -12.66
N GLY A 91 -14.89 -16.45 -12.74
CA GLY A 91 -13.49 -16.82 -12.63
C GLY A 91 -13.06 -17.21 -11.20
N ASP A 92 -11.83 -17.64 -11.10
CA ASP A 92 -11.27 -18.29 -9.93
C ASP A 92 -9.96 -17.65 -9.43
N ILE A 93 -9.78 -16.35 -9.64
CA ILE A 93 -8.60 -15.66 -9.14
C ILE A 93 -8.60 -15.68 -7.62
N ILE A 94 -9.69 -15.18 -7.00
CA ILE A 94 -9.85 -15.26 -5.54
C ILE A 94 -10.20 -16.69 -5.12
N GLY A 95 -9.40 -17.23 -4.24
CA GLY A 95 -9.58 -18.53 -3.63
C GLY A 95 -8.80 -19.66 -4.29
N THR A 96 -8.37 -19.48 -5.54
CA THR A 96 -7.61 -20.47 -6.32
C THR A 96 -6.21 -20.00 -6.67
N VAL A 97 -6.07 -18.78 -7.16
CA VAL A 97 -4.77 -18.20 -7.54
C VAL A 97 -4.17 -17.38 -6.42
N ILE A 98 -4.99 -16.51 -5.80
CA ILE A 98 -4.64 -15.72 -4.62
C ILE A 98 -5.73 -15.87 -3.56
N ASN A 99 -5.49 -15.40 -2.34
CA ASN A 99 -6.44 -15.49 -1.21
C ASN A 99 -7.04 -16.90 -1.08
N HIS A 100 -6.19 -17.92 -1.08
CA HIS A 100 -6.58 -19.33 -1.09
C HIS A 100 -7.62 -19.66 0.00
N GLY A 101 -8.71 -20.35 -0.41
CA GLY A 101 -9.80 -20.73 0.48
C GLY A 101 -10.71 -19.58 0.93
N LYS A 102 -10.49 -18.34 0.46
CA LYS A 102 -11.24 -17.14 0.89
C LYS A 102 -12.45 -16.81 0.00
N LYS A 103 -12.68 -17.48 -1.12
CA LYS A 103 -13.80 -17.22 -2.06
C LYS A 103 -15.16 -17.18 -1.37
N LYS A 104 -15.37 -17.98 -0.31
CA LYS A 104 -16.62 -18.03 0.46
C LYS A 104 -17.04 -16.69 1.10
N TYR A 105 -16.11 -15.76 1.29
CA TYR A 105 -16.37 -14.42 1.81
C TYR A 105 -16.82 -13.42 0.74
N TRP A 106 -16.68 -13.78 -0.55
CA TRP A 106 -17.01 -12.95 -1.71
C TRP A 106 -18.37 -13.25 -2.32
N GLY A 107 -19.08 -14.22 -1.79
CA GLY A 107 -20.37 -14.67 -2.32
C GLY A 107 -21.52 -13.68 -2.10
N PRO A 108 -22.59 -13.77 -2.92
CA PRO A 108 -23.76 -12.91 -2.81
C PRO A 108 -24.54 -13.13 -1.49
N GLY A 109 -25.28 -12.12 -1.06
CA GLY A 109 -26.29 -12.23 0.00
C GLY A 109 -25.82 -11.96 1.43
N LYS A 110 -24.54 -11.67 1.66
CA LYS A 110 -24.02 -11.32 2.99
C LYS A 110 -23.24 -10.00 2.91
N SER A 111 -23.49 -9.11 3.87
CA SER A 111 -22.70 -7.91 4.07
C SER A 111 -21.40 -8.26 4.82
N ILE A 112 -20.55 -9.07 4.21
CA ILE A 112 -19.28 -9.51 4.80
C ILE A 112 -18.35 -8.32 4.98
N HIS A 113 -17.68 -8.24 6.12
CA HIS A 113 -16.65 -7.26 6.37
C HIS A 113 -15.38 -7.60 5.54
N TYR A 114 -14.76 -6.58 4.94
CA TYR A 114 -13.60 -6.76 4.04
C TYR A 114 -12.44 -7.53 4.69
N HIS A 115 -12.26 -7.38 5.99
CA HIS A 115 -11.17 -7.97 6.75
C HIS A 115 -11.64 -8.92 7.86
N CYS A 116 -12.81 -9.56 7.71
CA CYS A 116 -13.42 -10.39 8.76
C CYS A 116 -12.56 -11.59 9.21
N THR A 117 -11.54 -11.94 8.43
CA THR A 117 -10.63 -13.06 8.75
C THR A 117 -9.39 -12.65 9.52
N LEU A 118 -9.16 -11.36 9.70
CA LEU A 118 -8.05 -10.86 10.50
C LEU A 118 -8.37 -10.96 12.00
N ASP A 119 -7.37 -11.20 12.81
CA ASP A 119 -7.44 -11.06 14.25
C ASP A 119 -7.11 -9.65 14.73
N ALA A 120 -7.35 -9.35 16.01
CA ALA A 120 -7.02 -8.05 16.60
C ALA A 120 -5.53 -7.76 16.48
N GLY A 121 -5.19 -6.62 15.88
CA GLY A 121 -3.79 -6.21 15.65
C GLY A 121 -3.12 -6.86 14.45
N GLU A 122 -3.84 -7.69 13.69
CA GLU A 122 -3.32 -8.28 12.46
C GLU A 122 -3.39 -7.26 11.30
N ASN A 123 -2.36 -7.22 10.47
CA ASN A 123 -2.27 -6.32 9.35
C ASN A 123 -3.03 -6.83 8.11
N THR A 124 -3.55 -5.89 7.33
CA THR A 124 -4.18 -6.16 6.03
C THR A 124 -3.18 -6.70 5.01
N LEU A 125 -3.68 -7.23 3.91
CA LEU A 125 -2.87 -7.69 2.78
C LEU A 125 -1.91 -6.60 2.28
N GLU A 126 -2.36 -5.35 2.19
CA GLU A 126 -1.52 -4.23 1.71
C GLU A 126 -0.30 -4.02 2.61
N ALA A 127 -0.46 -4.00 3.93
CA ALA A 127 0.66 -3.88 4.84
C ALA A 127 1.52 -5.17 4.90
N GLN A 128 0.94 -6.35 4.69
CA GLN A 128 1.74 -7.57 4.52
C GLN A 128 2.66 -7.49 3.29
N LEU A 129 2.19 -6.90 2.19
CA LEU A 129 3.00 -6.65 1.00
C LEU A 129 4.13 -5.64 1.26
N VAL A 130 3.90 -4.61 2.08
CA VAL A 130 4.97 -3.72 2.56
C VAL A 130 6.05 -4.52 3.31
N ARG A 131 5.64 -5.48 4.13
CA ARG A 131 6.59 -6.35 4.85
C ARG A 131 7.42 -7.22 3.89
N VAL A 132 6.81 -7.73 2.82
CA VAL A 132 7.52 -8.47 1.75
C VAL A 132 8.54 -7.55 1.08
N LEU A 133 8.13 -6.34 0.70
CA LEU A 133 8.99 -5.33 0.09
C LEU A 133 10.19 -4.96 0.98
N ILE A 134 9.94 -4.65 2.26
CA ILE A 134 11.01 -4.31 3.21
C ILE A 134 12.02 -5.46 3.34
N ARG A 135 11.55 -6.72 3.40
CA ARG A 135 12.43 -7.89 3.48
C ARG A 135 13.25 -8.09 2.20
N GLY A 136 12.65 -7.80 1.03
CA GLY A 136 13.36 -7.81 -0.25
C GLY A 136 14.47 -6.75 -0.28
N MET A 137 14.14 -5.51 0.05
CA MET A 137 15.13 -4.42 0.15
C MET A 137 16.24 -4.73 1.16
N ALA A 138 15.90 -5.26 2.35
CA ALA A 138 16.90 -5.61 3.35
C ALA A 138 17.90 -6.67 2.85
N LYS A 139 17.43 -7.67 2.09
CA LYS A 139 18.30 -8.67 1.46
C LYS A 139 19.18 -8.06 0.36
N ASN A 140 18.70 -7.01 -0.29
CA ASN A 140 19.40 -6.28 -1.36
C ASN A 140 20.17 -5.05 -0.83
N GLY A 141 20.66 -5.09 0.42
CA GLY A 141 21.46 -4.02 1.01
C GLY A 141 20.73 -2.67 1.18
N GLY A 142 19.41 -2.69 1.26
CA GLY A 142 18.57 -1.49 1.39
C GLY A 142 18.09 -0.89 0.07
N VAL A 143 18.49 -1.47 -1.06
CA VAL A 143 18.15 -0.96 -2.40
C VAL A 143 16.85 -1.58 -2.89
N PHE A 144 15.96 -0.73 -3.41
CA PHE A 144 14.72 -1.17 -4.08
C PHE A 144 15.02 -1.68 -5.49
N ASP A 145 14.55 -2.89 -5.77
CA ASP A 145 14.55 -3.52 -7.09
C ASP A 145 13.12 -3.93 -7.44
N ALA A 146 12.58 -3.34 -8.51
CA ALA A 146 11.19 -3.55 -8.92
C ALA A 146 10.93 -4.97 -9.46
N ASP A 147 11.90 -5.57 -10.13
CA ASP A 147 11.78 -6.92 -10.70
C ASP A 147 11.84 -7.97 -9.58
N GLN A 148 12.79 -7.81 -8.65
CA GLN A 148 12.86 -8.66 -7.46
C GLN A 148 11.58 -8.54 -6.61
N PHE A 149 11.09 -7.32 -6.40
CA PHE A 149 9.84 -7.16 -5.65
C PHE A 149 8.64 -7.78 -6.37
N ARG A 150 8.59 -7.71 -7.70
CA ARG A 150 7.52 -8.36 -8.48
C ARG A 150 7.54 -9.88 -8.31
N GLU A 151 8.72 -10.49 -8.30
CA GLU A 151 8.88 -11.93 -8.05
C GLU A 151 8.43 -12.29 -6.62
N ASP A 152 8.90 -11.56 -5.61
CA ASP A 152 8.53 -11.78 -4.22
C ASP A 152 7.01 -11.56 -4.00
N TYR A 153 6.42 -10.54 -4.62
CA TYR A 153 5.00 -10.26 -4.63
C TYR A 153 4.19 -11.43 -5.22
N MET A 154 4.54 -11.89 -6.41
CA MET A 154 3.84 -13.01 -7.05
C MET A 154 3.94 -14.27 -6.19
N LYS A 155 5.12 -14.60 -5.68
CA LYS A 155 5.34 -15.74 -4.81
C LYS A 155 4.51 -15.65 -3.54
N PHE A 156 4.50 -14.49 -2.88
CA PHE A 156 3.73 -14.27 -1.65
C PHE A 156 2.24 -14.44 -1.89
N MET A 157 1.69 -13.78 -2.92
CA MET A 157 0.27 -13.80 -3.23
C MET A 157 -0.24 -15.19 -3.61
N GLN A 158 0.57 -15.98 -4.33
CA GLN A 158 0.21 -17.32 -4.79
C GLN A 158 0.51 -18.42 -3.76
N THR A 159 1.16 -18.10 -2.64
CA THR A 159 1.45 -19.10 -1.60
C THR A 159 0.26 -19.26 -0.66
N PRO A 160 -0.35 -20.46 -0.56
CA PRO A 160 -1.42 -20.70 0.40
C PRO A 160 -0.98 -20.39 1.84
N GLY A 161 -1.80 -19.65 2.59
CA GLY A 161 -1.51 -19.33 3.99
C GLY A 161 -0.45 -18.23 4.19
N SER A 162 0.01 -17.55 3.15
CA SER A 162 0.96 -16.43 3.26
C SER A 162 0.43 -15.26 4.08
N HIS A 163 -0.89 -15.06 4.07
CA HIS A 163 -1.60 -14.04 4.84
C HIS A 163 -3.01 -14.52 5.23
N ASN A 164 -3.61 -13.86 6.22
CA ASN A 164 -4.92 -14.22 6.73
C ASN A 164 -6.08 -13.38 6.15
N ASP A 165 -5.78 -12.28 5.49
CA ASP A 165 -6.79 -11.38 4.93
C ASP A 165 -7.64 -12.04 3.84
N CYS A 166 -8.95 -11.81 3.86
CA CYS A 166 -9.85 -12.31 2.83
C CYS A 166 -10.02 -11.32 1.65
N TYR A 167 -9.67 -10.05 1.83
CA TYR A 167 -9.79 -9.05 0.78
C TYR A 167 -8.51 -8.93 -0.03
N ALA A 168 -8.67 -8.65 -1.31
CA ALA A 168 -7.62 -8.20 -2.21
C ALA A 168 -8.20 -7.11 -3.11
N SER A 169 -7.52 -5.96 -3.21
CA SER A 169 -7.96 -4.85 -4.05
C SER A 169 -7.95 -5.22 -5.54
N THR A 170 -8.68 -4.45 -6.34
CA THR A 170 -8.89 -4.74 -7.76
C THR A 170 -7.57 -4.87 -8.52
N CYS A 171 -6.58 -4.02 -8.21
CA CYS A 171 -5.29 -4.08 -8.88
C CYS A 171 -4.61 -5.46 -8.75
N HIS A 172 -4.68 -6.07 -7.57
CA HIS A 172 -4.13 -7.42 -7.36
C HIS A 172 -4.92 -8.47 -8.14
N ARG A 173 -6.24 -8.44 -8.07
CA ARG A 173 -7.09 -9.39 -8.80
C ARG A 173 -6.84 -9.31 -10.31
N MET A 174 -6.74 -8.11 -10.87
CA MET A 174 -6.48 -7.91 -12.28
C MET A 174 -5.05 -8.25 -12.68
N PHE A 175 -4.06 -8.03 -11.81
CA PHE A 175 -2.70 -8.49 -12.05
C PHE A 175 -2.68 -10.01 -12.28
N PHE A 176 -3.31 -10.77 -11.39
CA PHE A 176 -3.31 -12.23 -11.47
C PHE A 176 -4.25 -12.75 -12.57
N GLU A 177 -5.34 -12.05 -12.88
CA GLU A 177 -6.13 -12.33 -14.09
C GLU A 177 -5.28 -12.20 -15.36
N ASN A 178 -4.52 -11.10 -15.48
CA ASN A 178 -3.62 -10.89 -16.60
C ASN A 178 -2.53 -11.98 -16.67
N LEU A 179 -2.00 -12.40 -15.52
CA LEU A 179 -0.96 -13.41 -15.47
C LEU A 179 -1.47 -14.81 -15.89
N VAL A 180 -2.57 -15.26 -15.26
CA VAL A 180 -2.98 -16.67 -15.39
C VAL A 180 -4.02 -16.89 -16.48
N SER A 181 -4.96 -15.96 -16.69
CA SER A 181 -6.03 -16.12 -17.69
C SER A 181 -5.62 -15.57 -19.05
N HIS A 182 -4.81 -14.52 -19.08
CA HIS A 182 -4.37 -13.89 -20.33
C HIS A 182 -2.91 -14.23 -20.70
N GLY A 183 -2.16 -14.93 -19.85
CA GLY A 183 -0.78 -15.35 -20.12
C GLY A 183 0.19 -14.18 -20.35
N LYS A 184 -0.10 -13.00 -19.77
CA LYS A 184 0.78 -11.84 -19.93
C LYS A 184 2.08 -12.04 -19.15
N PRO A 185 3.22 -11.56 -19.66
CA PRO A 185 4.45 -11.56 -18.89
C PRO A 185 4.30 -10.67 -17.65
N PRO A 186 4.98 -11.00 -16.53
CA PRO A 186 4.78 -10.35 -15.23
C PRO A 186 4.89 -8.83 -15.23
N ASP A 187 5.81 -8.27 -16.02
CA ASP A 187 6.00 -6.81 -16.18
C ASP A 187 4.84 -6.13 -16.93
N ARG A 188 3.99 -6.91 -17.60
CA ARG A 188 2.79 -6.48 -18.32
C ARG A 188 1.49 -6.77 -17.58
N CYS A 189 1.57 -7.40 -16.40
CA CYS A 189 0.40 -7.74 -15.58
C CYS A 189 -0.20 -6.56 -14.80
N PRO A 190 0.55 -5.53 -14.33
CA PRO A 190 -0.03 -4.38 -13.66
C PRO A 190 -1.15 -3.77 -14.49
N SER A 191 -2.31 -3.54 -13.84
CA SER A 191 -3.51 -3.15 -14.55
C SER A 191 -3.98 -1.76 -14.13
N ASN A 192 -4.54 -1.05 -15.11
CA ASN A 192 -5.43 0.07 -14.91
C ASN A 192 -6.83 -0.38 -15.36
N ASP A 193 -7.65 -0.79 -14.41
CA ASP A 193 -9.03 -1.22 -14.65
C ASP A 193 -10.01 -0.04 -14.68
N GLN A 194 -9.50 1.18 -14.60
CA GLN A 194 -10.28 2.42 -14.52
C GLN A 194 -11.22 2.48 -13.30
N HIS A 195 -11.04 1.58 -12.33
CA HIS A 195 -11.82 1.52 -11.12
C HIS A 195 -10.93 1.34 -9.90
N ASN A 196 -10.84 2.37 -9.06
CA ASN A 196 -9.99 2.40 -7.86
C ASN A 196 -8.49 2.21 -8.14
N VAL A 197 -8.02 2.43 -9.36
CA VAL A 197 -6.59 2.32 -9.69
C VAL A 197 -5.79 3.45 -9.02
N ASP A 198 -6.37 4.63 -8.92
CA ASP A 198 -5.78 5.83 -8.33
C ASP A 198 -6.13 5.99 -6.84
N ALA A 199 -6.65 4.93 -6.21
CA ALA A 199 -7.02 4.96 -4.80
C ALA A 199 -5.78 5.11 -3.91
N ILE A 200 -5.97 5.80 -2.77
CA ILE A 200 -4.91 6.16 -1.83
C ILE A 200 -4.13 4.94 -1.27
N ASP A 201 -4.75 3.77 -1.23
CA ASP A 201 -4.09 2.51 -0.86
C ASP A 201 -2.89 2.19 -1.76
N GLY A 202 -2.85 2.74 -2.97
CA GLY A 202 -1.69 2.65 -3.86
C GLY A 202 -0.44 3.38 -3.38
N LEU A 203 -0.54 4.24 -2.35
CA LEU A 203 0.60 4.90 -1.72
C LEU A 203 1.20 4.09 -0.56
N VAL A 204 0.58 2.99 -0.16
CA VAL A 204 1.04 2.16 0.97
C VAL A 204 2.39 1.51 0.65
N LEU A 205 2.50 0.83 -0.49
CA LEU A 205 3.76 0.19 -0.92
C LEU A 205 4.91 1.19 -1.13
N PRO A 206 4.74 2.28 -1.92
CA PRO A 206 5.83 3.23 -2.15
C PRO A 206 6.28 3.97 -0.88
N THR A 207 5.51 3.97 0.21
CA THR A 207 5.95 4.52 1.51
C THR A 207 7.26 3.91 1.99
N ALA A 208 7.41 2.59 1.90
CA ALA A 208 8.65 1.93 2.33
C ALA A 208 9.85 2.31 1.43
N VAL A 209 9.61 2.45 0.12
CA VAL A 209 10.65 2.89 -0.83
C VAL A 209 11.03 4.35 -0.60
N ALA A 210 10.05 5.23 -0.37
CA ALA A 210 10.28 6.63 -0.04
C ALA A 210 11.15 6.78 1.21
N LEU A 211 10.88 6.00 2.24
CA LEU A 211 11.67 6.00 3.48
C LEU A 211 13.06 5.40 3.29
N ALA A 212 13.21 4.39 2.44
CA ALA A 212 14.51 3.80 2.12
C ALA A 212 15.40 4.74 1.28
N THR A 213 14.82 5.69 0.56
CA THR A 213 15.52 6.61 -0.34
C THR A 213 15.65 8.04 0.18
N VAL A 214 15.44 8.27 1.48
CA VAL A 214 15.45 9.63 2.06
C VAL A 214 16.78 10.37 1.93
N THR A 215 17.88 9.65 1.79
CA THR A 215 19.23 10.22 1.60
C THR A 215 19.63 10.36 0.13
N GLU A 216 18.88 9.74 -0.77
CA GLU A 216 19.16 9.79 -2.21
C GLU A 216 18.77 11.15 -2.81
N PRO A 217 19.29 11.52 -3.98
CA PRO A 217 18.79 12.67 -4.74
C PRO A 217 17.28 12.56 -4.98
N MET A 218 16.55 13.68 -4.88
CA MET A 218 15.08 13.68 -4.97
C MET A 218 14.56 12.99 -6.24
N ALA A 219 15.18 13.25 -7.39
CA ALA A 219 14.79 12.65 -8.66
C ALA A 219 14.92 11.11 -8.66
N GLU A 220 15.92 10.57 -7.96
CA GLU A 220 16.12 9.13 -7.82
C GLU A 220 15.07 8.51 -6.91
N ALA A 221 14.75 9.18 -5.79
CA ALA A 221 13.69 8.78 -4.88
C ALA A 221 12.32 8.79 -5.57
N GLU A 222 11.98 9.86 -6.31
CA GLU A 222 10.75 9.97 -7.09
C GLU A 222 10.65 8.86 -8.15
N ALA A 223 11.73 8.60 -8.88
CA ALA A 223 11.77 7.51 -9.85
C ALA A 223 11.62 6.12 -9.19
N ALA A 224 12.16 5.92 -8.00
CA ALA A 224 12.05 4.66 -7.28
C ALA A 224 10.61 4.41 -6.80
N VAL A 225 9.93 5.41 -6.23
CA VAL A 225 8.53 5.26 -5.80
C VAL A 225 7.58 5.07 -6.98
N ALA A 226 7.81 5.75 -8.10
CA ALA A 226 7.04 5.54 -9.32
C ALA A 226 7.20 4.10 -9.86
N ARG A 227 8.43 3.57 -9.90
CA ARG A 227 8.65 2.16 -10.25
C ARG A 227 7.96 1.19 -9.28
N CYS A 228 7.92 1.54 -7.99
CA CYS A 228 7.21 0.72 -7.00
C CYS A 228 5.71 0.65 -7.27
N VAL A 229 5.07 1.78 -7.55
CA VAL A 229 3.65 1.83 -8.01
C VAL A 229 3.47 0.93 -9.23
N GLY A 230 4.36 1.03 -10.21
CA GLY A 230 4.33 0.29 -11.47
C GLY A 230 4.40 -1.23 -11.33
N VAL A 231 4.77 -1.76 -10.17
CA VAL A 231 4.77 -3.22 -9.93
C VAL A 231 3.35 -3.79 -9.89
N THR A 232 2.39 -3.06 -9.32
CA THR A 232 1.02 -3.55 -9.13
C THR A 232 -0.03 -2.79 -9.93
N ARG A 233 0.24 -1.55 -10.32
CA ARG A 233 -0.75 -0.64 -10.94
C ARG A 233 -0.15 0.12 -12.11
N ARG A 234 -0.98 0.47 -13.09
CA ARG A 234 -0.65 1.40 -14.17
C ARG A 234 -1.46 2.68 -13.99
N SER A 235 -0.90 3.65 -13.32
CA SER A 235 -1.55 4.93 -13.08
C SER A 235 -0.52 6.06 -13.05
N PRO A 236 -0.42 6.84 -14.16
CA PRO A 236 0.44 8.03 -14.19
C PRO A 236 0.09 9.04 -13.09
N ALA A 237 -1.20 9.15 -12.72
CA ALA A 237 -1.64 10.00 -11.63
C ALA A 237 -1.07 9.53 -10.29
N LEU A 238 -1.18 8.23 -9.99
CA LEU A 238 -0.66 7.66 -8.74
C LEU A 238 0.87 7.71 -8.68
N GLU A 239 1.56 7.51 -9.80
CA GLU A 239 3.01 7.71 -9.90
C GLU A 239 3.39 9.14 -9.54
N ALA A 240 2.68 10.15 -10.08
CA ALA A 240 2.90 11.55 -9.73
C ALA A 240 2.60 11.85 -8.26
N TYR A 241 1.51 11.31 -7.71
CA TYR A 241 1.19 11.47 -6.28
C TYR A 241 2.19 10.74 -5.39
N SER A 242 2.76 9.62 -5.80
CA SER A 242 3.80 8.93 -5.03
C SER A 242 5.07 9.76 -4.92
N ALA A 243 5.42 10.55 -5.94
CA ALA A 243 6.52 11.51 -5.88
C ALA A 243 6.26 12.63 -4.86
N VAL A 244 5.04 13.20 -4.85
CA VAL A 244 4.63 14.19 -3.83
C VAL A 244 4.69 13.58 -2.43
N TRP A 245 4.20 12.36 -2.28
CA TRP A 245 4.21 11.59 -1.02
C TRP A 245 5.64 11.35 -0.52
N ALA A 246 6.56 10.94 -1.40
CA ALA A 246 7.97 10.77 -1.06
C ALA A 246 8.60 12.08 -0.56
N GLY A 247 8.31 13.20 -1.22
CA GLY A 247 8.76 14.52 -0.79
C GLY A 247 8.22 14.94 0.59
N LEU A 248 6.95 14.66 0.85
CA LEU A 248 6.32 14.90 2.15
C LEU A 248 6.97 14.07 3.27
N LEU A 249 7.08 12.77 3.08
CA LEU A 249 7.71 11.87 4.06
C LEU A 249 9.15 12.28 4.36
N ARG A 250 9.92 12.60 3.32
CA ARG A 250 11.30 13.08 3.45
C ARG A 250 11.37 14.34 4.33
N SER A 251 10.48 15.31 4.11
CA SER A 251 10.43 16.54 4.92
C SER A 251 10.08 16.23 6.38
N ILE A 252 9.12 15.36 6.64
CA ILE A 252 8.69 14.98 7.99
C ILE A 252 9.82 14.26 8.74
N VAL A 253 10.47 13.27 8.13
CA VAL A 253 11.56 12.54 8.80
C VAL A 253 12.82 13.41 8.97
N ALA A 254 13.00 14.44 8.13
CA ALA A 254 14.02 15.47 8.35
C ALA A 254 13.70 16.40 9.54
N GLY A 255 12.45 16.39 10.03
CA GLY A 255 12.03 17.16 11.21
C GLY A 255 11.20 18.40 10.90
N GLU A 256 10.76 18.59 9.66
CA GLU A 256 9.84 19.66 9.34
C GLU A 256 8.49 19.45 10.03
N PRO A 257 7.86 20.52 10.57
CA PRO A 257 6.52 20.44 11.12
C PRO A 257 5.51 19.94 10.08
N LEU A 258 4.61 19.02 10.47
CA LEU A 258 3.65 18.37 9.59
C LEU A 258 2.87 19.36 8.71
N LYS A 259 2.32 20.42 9.30
CA LYS A 259 1.56 21.46 8.57
C LYS A 259 2.40 22.10 7.46
N LYS A 260 3.64 22.50 7.77
CA LYS A 260 4.55 23.10 6.78
C LYS A 260 4.92 22.10 5.69
N ALA A 261 5.31 20.89 6.05
CA ALA A 261 5.67 19.84 5.10
C ALA A 261 4.50 19.53 4.15
N THR A 262 3.27 19.43 4.68
CA THR A 262 2.07 19.18 3.89
C THR A 262 1.75 20.34 2.95
N PHE A 263 1.84 21.58 3.43
CA PHE A 263 1.65 22.77 2.59
C PHE A 263 2.66 22.82 1.43
N ASP A 264 3.93 22.61 1.73
CA ASP A 264 5.00 22.63 0.73
C ASP A 264 4.83 21.49 -0.31
N ALA A 265 4.43 20.31 0.12
CA ALA A 265 4.16 19.19 -0.78
C ALA A 265 2.97 19.48 -1.70
N CYS A 266 1.84 19.95 -1.17
CA CYS A 266 0.66 20.31 -1.95
C CYS A 266 0.94 21.48 -2.92
N SER A 267 1.75 22.47 -2.51
CA SER A 267 2.07 23.63 -3.35
C SER A 267 2.90 23.29 -4.60
N ARG A 268 3.61 22.17 -4.57
CA ARG A 268 4.43 21.71 -5.71
C ARG A 268 3.64 20.99 -6.79
N HIS A 269 2.41 20.58 -6.52
CA HIS A 269 1.61 19.82 -7.46
C HIS A 269 0.34 20.57 -7.85
N PRO A 270 0.12 20.90 -9.14
CA PRO A 270 -1.01 21.72 -9.59
C PRO A 270 -2.38 21.16 -9.14
N ALA A 271 -2.56 19.84 -9.17
CA ALA A 271 -3.80 19.19 -8.74
C ALA A 271 -4.09 19.34 -7.23
N LEU A 272 -3.10 19.72 -6.41
CA LEU A 272 -3.21 19.89 -4.96
C LEU A 272 -3.22 21.37 -4.53
N ALA A 273 -3.28 22.31 -5.47
CA ALA A 273 -3.25 23.74 -5.17
C ALA A 273 -4.41 24.19 -4.26
N THR A 274 -5.60 23.60 -4.42
CA THR A 274 -6.75 23.87 -3.54
C THR A 274 -6.46 23.41 -2.12
N SER A 275 -5.92 22.21 -1.94
CA SER A 275 -5.53 21.68 -0.63
C SER A 275 -4.44 22.53 0.03
N ALA A 276 -3.46 23.01 -0.73
CA ALA A 276 -2.47 23.96 -0.22
C ALA A 276 -3.11 25.24 0.31
N ARG A 277 -4.12 25.79 -0.41
CA ARG A 277 -4.87 26.96 0.03
C ARG A 277 -5.64 26.70 1.32
N GLU A 278 -6.31 25.56 1.43
CA GLU A 278 -7.07 25.17 2.64
C GLU A 278 -6.15 25.04 3.86
N ILE A 279 -4.97 24.43 3.71
CA ILE A 279 -3.96 24.36 4.76
C ILE A 279 -3.54 25.78 5.20
N SER A 280 -3.31 26.68 4.24
CA SER A 280 -2.89 28.05 4.50
C SER A 280 -3.93 28.84 5.31
N ILE A 281 -5.23 28.66 5.06
CA ILE A 281 -6.31 29.37 5.77
C ILE A 281 -6.72 28.71 7.10
N GLY A 282 -6.00 27.68 7.55
CA GLY A 282 -6.19 27.06 8.86
C GLY A 282 -7.17 25.89 8.91
N THR A 283 -7.80 25.50 7.80
CA THR A 283 -8.72 24.34 7.74
C THR A 283 -8.00 23.02 8.09
N PHE A 284 -6.68 22.96 7.85
CA PHE A 284 -5.86 21.79 8.18
C PHE A 284 -5.93 21.42 9.67
N ASP A 285 -5.90 22.39 10.56
CA ASP A 285 -5.88 22.15 12.00
C ASP A 285 -7.20 21.52 12.50
N ALA A 286 -8.32 21.79 11.80
CA ALA A 286 -9.62 21.19 12.10
C ALA A 286 -9.76 19.74 11.62
N VAL A 287 -8.88 19.30 10.71
CA VAL A 287 -8.90 17.94 10.16
C VAL A 287 -7.97 17.00 10.93
N VAL A 288 -6.87 17.51 11.48
CA VAL A 288 -5.85 16.73 12.17
C VAL A 288 -5.92 16.81 13.70
N SER A 289 -6.76 17.66 14.25
CA SER A 289 -7.08 17.74 15.68
C SER A 289 -8.26 16.83 16.05
#